data_d301e0804e723b38e24c8686ea41e5c6
#
_entry.id   d301e0804e723b38e24c8686ea41e5c6
#
_cell.length_a   1.000
_cell.length_b   1.000
_cell.length_c   1.000
_cell.angle_alpha   90.00
_cell.angle_beta   90.00
_cell.angle_gamma   90.00
#
_symmetry.space_group_name_H-M   'P 1'
#
loop_
_entity.id
_entity.type
_entity.pdbx_description
1 polymer ?
#
loop_
_entity_poly.entity_id
_entity_poly.type
_entity_poly.pdbx_seq_one_letter_code
_entity_poly.pdbx_strand_id
1 'polypeptide(L)'
;MVDLLKPVSNVRIVDRESLSANSYNPNVISRDNLKLLTQSIMSNGWTLPIVCRPDFTIIDGYHRWLVSGQEPLRSKLGGKVPVVIVNHSDEAANVFGTVVHNRARGTHQLAPMKNIIKKLIAQGKSVKEIGRELGMKPEEVFRLSEFTRDDFLKIMTGGAASYNRAYTNQNIK
;
A
#
# COMPACT_ATOMS: atom_id res chain seq x y z
N MET A 1 -6.01 -12.52 -20.45
CA MET A 1 -6.92 -11.46 -19.92
C MET A 1 -7.07 -11.69 -18.43
N VAL A 2 -6.94 -10.66 -17.60
CA VAL A 2 -7.12 -10.77 -16.15
C VAL A 2 -8.62 -10.91 -15.87
N ASP A 3 -9.02 -11.95 -15.13
CA ASP A 3 -10.39 -12.07 -14.65
C ASP A 3 -10.59 -11.10 -13.46
N LEU A 4 -11.29 -10.01 -13.71
CA LEU A 4 -11.49 -8.93 -12.76
C LEU A 4 -12.34 -9.33 -11.54
N LEU A 5 -13.18 -10.36 -11.67
CA LEU A 5 -14.06 -10.83 -10.58
C LEU A 5 -13.42 -11.95 -9.76
N LYS A 6 -12.36 -12.60 -10.26
CA LYS A 6 -11.72 -13.74 -9.61
C LYS A 6 -11.33 -13.49 -8.14
N PRO A 7 -10.74 -12.33 -7.77
CA PRO A 7 -10.39 -12.12 -6.36
C PRO A 7 -11.61 -12.14 -5.43
N VAL A 8 -12.67 -11.41 -5.77
CA VAL A 8 -13.86 -11.28 -4.89
C VAL A 8 -14.74 -12.54 -4.89
N SER A 9 -14.74 -13.33 -5.99
CA SER A 9 -15.46 -14.59 -6.05
C SER A 9 -14.77 -15.74 -5.30
N ASN A 10 -13.53 -15.53 -4.84
CA ASN A 10 -12.72 -16.52 -4.12
C ASN A 10 -12.30 -16.01 -2.73
N VAL A 11 -13.27 -15.59 -1.93
CA VAL A 11 -13.05 -15.21 -0.53
C VAL A 11 -12.73 -16.46 0.30
N ARG A 12 -11.68 -16.40 1.11
CA ARG A 12 -11.27 -17.47 2.02
C ARG A 12 -11.36 -17.00 3.46
N ILE A 13 -11.75 -17.87 4.37
CA ILE A 13 -11.67 -17.64 5.81
C ILE A 13 -10.37 -18.27 6.31
N VAL A 14 -9.50 -17.47 6.89
CA VAL A 14 -8.17 -17.90 7.37
C VAL A 14 -7.94 -17.46 8.81
N ASP A 15 -6.97 -18.05 9.47
CA ASP A 15 -6.55 -17.61 10.79
C ASP A 15 -5.90 -16.21 10.68
N ARG A 16 -6.34 -15.28 11.52
CA ARG A 16 -5.82 -13.92 11.51
C ARG A 16 -4.30 -13.85 11.77
N GLU A 17 -3.79 -14.84 12.52
CA GLU A 17 -2.37 -14.94 12.87
C GLU A 17 -1.49 -15.35 11.68
N SER A 18 -2.08 -15.87 10.60
CA SER A 18 -1.35 -16.13 9.37
C SER A 18 -1.06 -14.86 8.56
N LEU A 19 -1.77 -13.75 8.86
CA LEU A 19 -1.57 -12.49 8.15
C LEU A 19 -0.43 -11.68 8.77
N SER A 20 0.32 -10.99 7.91
CA SER A 20 1.37 -10.06 8.30
C SER A 20 1.12 -8.65 7.75
N ALA A 21 1.47 -7.63 8.55
CA ALA A 21 1.43 -6.26 8.10
C ALA A 21 2.54 -5.99 7.06
N ASN A 22 2.25 -5.18 6.05
CA ASN A 22 3.32 -4.66 5.20
C ASN A 22 4.08 -3.52 5.90
N SER A 23 5.36 -3.36 5.56
CA SER A 23 6.25 -2.35 6.15
C SER A 23 6.00 -0.92 5.67
N TYR A 24 5.11 -0.74 4.70
CA TYR A 24 4.85 0.55 4.02
C TYR A 24 3.38 0.97 4.01
N ASN A 25 2.59 0.53 5.00
CA ASN A 25 1.21 1.00 5.12
C ASN A 25 1.17 2.48 5.54
N PRO A 26 0.72 3.41 4.67
CA PRO A 26 0.72 4.84 4.96
C PRO A 26 -0.48 5.28 5.81
N ASN A 27 -1.42 4.39 6.11
CA ASN A 27 -2.67 4.76 6.75
C ASN A 27 -2.53 4.74 8.27
N VAL A 28 -2.83 5.89 8.88
CA VAL A 28 -3.00 6.03 10.33
C VAL A 28 -4.45 6.33 10.62
N ILE A 29 -5.01 5.65 11.59
CA ILE A 29 -6.40 5.80 12.03
C ILE A 29 -6.44 6.26 13.48
N SER A 30 -7.39 7.13 13.81
CA SER A 30 -7.63 7.55 15.20
C SER A 30 -8.25 6.42 16.03
N ARG A 31 -8.08 6.48 17.36
CA ARG A 31 -8.72 5.52 18.29
C ARG A 31 -10.24 5.50 18.14
N ASP A 32 -10.85 6.66 17.89
CA ASP A 32 -12.31 6.75 17.75
C ASP A 32 -12.78 6.11 16.45
N ASN A 33 -12.04 6.26 15.36
CA ASN A 33 -12.35 5.57 14.12
C ASN A 33 -12.15 4.04 14.23
N LEU A 34 -11.20 3.57 15.04
CA LEU A 34 -11.08 2.12 15.34
C LEU A 34 -12.30 1.60 16.10
N LYS A 35 -12.83 2.37 17.07
CA LYS A 35 -14.07 2.02 17.78
C LYS A 35 -15.27 1.97 16.82
N LEU A 36 -15.41 2.97 15.95
CA LEU A 36 -16.47 2.98 14.94
C LEU A 36 -16.36 1.79 13.98
N LEU A 37 -15.16 1.42 13.55
CA LEU A 37 -14.92 0.25 12.71
C LEU A 37 -15.32 -1.04 13.45
N THR A 38 -14.93 -1.17 14.70
CA THR A 38 -15.34 -2.30 15.56
C THR A 38 -16.86 -2.38 15.66
N GLN A 39 -17.53 -1.25 15.97
CA GLN A 39 -18.98 -1.19 16.05
C GLN A 39 -19.65 -1.55 14.71
N SER A 40 -19.12 -1.05 13.60
CA SER A 40 -19.63 -1.37 12.26
C SER A 40 -19.57 -2.87 11.97
N ILE A 41 -18.46 -3.53 12.26
CA ILE A 41 -18.32 -4.99 12.08
C ILE A 41 -19.26 -5.75 13.02
N MET A 42 -19.43 -5.28 14.25
CA MET A 42 -20.35 -5.89 15.21
C MET A 42 -21.82 -5.80 14.78
N SER A 43 -22.22 -4.68 14.16
CA SER A 43 -23.63 -4.44 13.79
C SER A 43 -23.99 -5.00 12.42
N ASN A 44 -23.07 -4.92 11.46
CA ASN A 44 -23.32 -5.24 10.05
C ASN A 44 -22.65 -6.54 9.58
N GLY A 45 -21.83 -7.16 10.44
CA GLY A 45 -20.93 -8.24 10.05
C GLY A 45 -19.72 -7.75 9.27
N TRP A 46 -18.90 -8.71 8.84
CA TRP A 46 -17.70 -8.42 8.05
C TRP A 46 -18.03 -8.30 6.56
N THR A 47 -18.17 -7.10 6.05
CA THR A 47 -18.69 -6.81 4.69
C THR A 47 -17.61 -6.77 3.60
N LEU A 48 -16.34 -6.47 3.95
CA LEU A 48 -15.25 -6.32 2.99
C LEU A 48 -14.05 -7.19 3.39
N PRO A 49 -13.64 -8.18 2.59
CA PRO A 49 -12.48 -9.02 2.90
C PRO A 49 -11.18 -8.21 2.98
N ILE A 50 -10.19 -8.72 3.71
CA ILE A 50 -8.83 -8.21 3.70
C ILE A 50 -8.19 -8.63 2.38
N VAL A 51 -7.46 -7.72 1.73
CA VAL A 51 -6.74 -8.01 0.49
C VAL A 51 -5.29 -8.36 0.83
N CYS A 52 -4.84 -9.54 0.43
CA CYS A 52 -3.51 -10.06 0.73
C CYS A 52 -2.78 -10.52 -0.51
N ARG A 53 -1.44 -10.60 -0.40
CA ARG A 53 -0.59 -11.36 -1.31
C ARG A 53 -0.74 -12.87 -1.06
N PRO A 54 -0.18 -13.75 -1.94
CA PRO A 54 -0.14 -15.19 -1.70
C PRO A 54 0.58 -15.61 -0.41
N ASP A 55 1.53 -14.81 0.08
CA ASP A 55 2.26 -15.00 1.35
C ASP A 55 1.51 -14.43 2.56
N PHE A 56 0.24 -14.04 2.39
CA PHE A 56 -0.61 -13.41 3.40
C PHE A 56 -0.15 -12.04 3.91
N THR A 57 0.77 -11.37 3.23
CA THR A 57 1.10 -9.97 3.51
C THR A 57 -0.09 -9.08 3.11
N ILE A 58 -0.55 -8.25 4.02
CA ILE A 58 -1.74 -7.39 3.84
C ILE A 58 -1.43 -6.28 2.84
N ILE A 59 -2.24 -6.17 1.79
CA ILE A 59 -2.26 -5.07 0.82
C ILE A 59 -3.25 -3.99 1.26
N ASP A 60 -4.48 -4.40 1.63
CA ASP A 60 -5.54 -3.52 2.15
C ASP A 60 -6.33 -4.21 3.26
N GLY A 61 -6.89 -3.43 4.17
CA GLY A 61 -7.67 -3.92 5.30
C GLY A 61 -6.88 -4.05 6.60
N TYR A 62 -5.71 -3.42 6.72
CA TYR A 62 -4.89 -3.44 7.92
C TYR A 62 -5.67 -3.10 9.20
N HIS A 63 -6.50 -2.06 9.18
CA HIS A 63 -7.28 -1.67 10.36
C HIS A 63 -8.37 -2.71 10.71
N ARG A 64 -8.96 -3.37 9.73
CA ARG A 64 -9.88 -4.51 9.95
C ARG A 64 -9.17 -5.68 10.61
N TRP A 65 -7.97 -6.01 10.14
CA TRP A 65 -7.10 -7.00 10.76
C TRP A 65 -6.72 -6.59 12.19
N LEU A 66 -6.37 -5.31 12.42
CA LEU A 66 -6.00 -4.80 13.74
C LEU A 66 -7.13 -4.97 14.75
N VAL A 67 -8.36 -4.51 14.42
CA VAL A 67 -9.51 -4.62 15.34
C VAL A 67 -9.98 -6.06 15.52
N SER A 68 -9.77 -6.96 14.56
CA SER A 68 -10.11 -8.37 14.70
C SER A 68 -9.31 -9.10 15.80
N GLY A 69 -8.15 -8.53 16.16
CA GLY A 69 -7.33 -9.04 17.27
C GLY A 69 -7.72 -8.49 18.64
N GLN A 70 -8.69 -7.58 18.71
CA GLN A 70 -9.16 -6.92 19.93
C GLN A 70 -10.54 -7.43 20.32
N GLU A 71 -10.82 -7.44 21.64
CA GLU A 71 -12.18 -7.73 22.11
C GLU A 71 -13.14 -6.58 21.77
N PRO A 72 -14.41 -6.87 21.46
CA PRO A 72 -15.08 -8.18 21.47
C PRO A 72 -14.94 -8.99 20.18
N LEU A 73 -14.30 -8.44 19.12
CA LEU A 73 -14.23 -9.09 17.81
C LEU A 73 -13.40 -10.37 17.84
N ARG A 74 -12.31 -10.40 18.61
CA ARG A 74 -11.44 -11.58 18.69
C ARG A 74 -12.23 -12.85 19.08
N SER A 75 -12.98 -12.75 20.15
CA SER A 75 -13.81 -13.86 20.63
C SER A 75 -14.92 -14.21 19.64
N LYS A 76 -15.62 -13.21 19.10
CA LYS A 76 -16.77 -13.43 18.20
C LYS A 76 -16.39 -13.99 16.83
N LEU A 77 -15.21 -13.67 16.33
CA LEU A 77 -14.68 -14.18 15.05
C LEU A 77 -13.94 -15.52 15.21
N GLY A 78 -13.68 -15.97 16.43
CA GLY A 78 -12.90 -17.19 16.69
C GLY A 78 -11.49 -17.12 16.12
N GLY A 79 -10.89 -15.91 16.09
CA GLY A 79 -9.56 -15.69 15.54
C GLY A 79 -9.46 -15.80 14.00
N LYS A 80 -10.59 -15.79 13.29
CA LYS A 80 -10.63 -15.94 11.82
C LYS A 80 -11.04 -14.65 11.12
N VAL A 81 -10.54 -14.46 9.90
CA VAL A 81 -10.85 -13.30 9.07
C VAL A 81 -11.03 -13.68 7.60
N PRO A 82 -11.92 -12.98 6.85
CA PRO A 82 -12.06 -13.21 5.43
C PRO A 82 -10.97 -12.49 4.65
N VAL A 83 -10.37 -13.18 3.68
CA VAL A 83 -9.33 -12.65 2.80
C VAL A 83 -9.63 -12.91 1.32
N VAL A 84 -9.12 -12.05 0.46
CA VAL A 84 -8.95 -12.30 -0.97
C VAL A 84 -7.47 -12.24 -1.31
N ILE A 85 -7.03 -13.11 -2.20
CA ILE A 85 -5.63 -13.16 -2.63
C ILE A 85 -5.49 -12.46 -3.98
N VAL A 86 -4.56 -11.49 -4.03
CA VAL A 86 -4.18 -10.81 -5.27
C VAL A 86 -2.72 -11.11 -5.54
N ASN A 87 -2.42 -11.61 -6.73
CA ASN A 87 -1.07 -11.93 -7.16
C ASN A 87 -0.58 -10.86 -8.13
N HIS A 88 0.44 -10.11 -7.75
CA HIS A 88 1.12 -9.13 -8.59
C HIS A 88 2.41 -9.73 -9.16
N SER A 89 2.85 -9.20 -10.30
CA SER A 89 4.00 -9.73 -11.04
C SER A 89 5.34 -9.53 -10.33
N ASP A 90 5.47 -8.44 -9.55
CA ASP A 90 6.73 -8.07 -8.89
C ASP A 90 6.51 -7.21 -7.63
N GLU A 91 7.58 -6.91 -6.89
CA GLU A 91 7.54 -6.12 -5.65
C GLU A 91 7.06 -4.68 -5.90
N ALA A 92 7.43 -4.05 -7.02
CA ALA A 92 6.97 -2.71 -7.34
C ALA A 92 5.46 -2.68 -7.61
N ALA A 93 4.92 -3.68 -8.33
CA ALA A 93 3.48 -3.86 -8.54
C ALA A 93 2.73 -4.07 -7.21
N ASN A 94 3.31 -4.79 -6.25
CA ASN A 94 2.75 -4.93 -4.91
C ASN A 94 2.66 -3.59 -4.16
N VAL A 95 3.72 -2.77 -4.22
CA VAL A 95 3.74 -1.44 -3.62
C VAL A 95 2.70 -0.54 -4.28
N PHE A 96 2.65 -0.52 -5.62
CA PHE A 96 1.65 0.24 -6.37
C PHE A 96 0.23 -0.20 -6.00
N GLY A 97 -0.05 -1.49 -6.00
CA GLY A 97 -1.36 -2.04 -5.61
C GLY A 97 -1.80 -1.56 -4.24
N THR A 98 -0.92 -1.65 -3.23
CA THR A 98 -1.22 -1.16 -1.87
C THR A 98 -1.53 0.33 -1.84
N VAL A 99 -0.70 1.14 -2.49
CA VAL A 99 -0.85 2.61 -2.48
C VAL A 99 -2.11 3.04 -3.23
N VAL A 100 -2.38 2.47 -4.40
CA VAL A 100 -3.56 2.81 -5.21
C VAL A 100 -4.85 2.41 -4.50
N HIS A 101 -4.92 1.20 -3.93
CA HIS A 101 -6.07 0.77 -3.13
C HIS A 101 -6.37 1.73 -1.98
N ASN A 102 -5.34 2.18 -1.28
CA ASN A 102 -5.49 3.10 -0.18
C ASN A 102 -5.82 4.52 -0.67
N ARG A 103 -5.14 5.00 -1.73
CA ARG A 103 -5.32 6.37 -2.26
C ARG A 103 -6.71 6.61 -2.83
N ALA A 104 -7.33 5.62 -3.43
CA ALA A 104 -8.69 5.71 -3.94
C ALA A 104 -9.75 5.98 -2.85
N ARG A 105 -9.40 5.80 -1.57
CA ARG A 105 -10.32 5.91 -0.43
C ARG A 105 -10.15 7.15 0.44
N GLY A 106 -9.20 8.04 0.17
CA GLY A 106 -9.07 9.28 0.98
C GLY A 106 -7.66 9.89 1.08
N THR A 107 -7.51 10.79 2.04
CA THR A 107 -6.27 11.56 2.28
C THR A 107 -5.15 10.71 2.88
N HIS A 108 -3.94 10.84 2.35
CA HIS A 108 -2.74 10.15 2.83
C HIS A 108 -1.83 11.08 3.62
N GLN A 109 -1.13 10.52 4.60
CA GLN A 109 -0.05 11.24 5.26
C GLN A 109 1.15 11.36 4.30
N LEU A 110 1.75 12.56 4.24
CA LEU A 110 2.86 12.86 3.32
C LEU A 110 4.15 12.09 3.66
N ALA A 111 4.45 11.89 4.94
CA ALA A 111 5.70 11.25 5.35
C ALA A 111 5.83 9.77 4.92
N PRO A 112 4.81 8.90 5.12
CA PRO A 112 4.83 7.55 4.58
C PRO A 112 4.93 7.51 3.05
N MET A 113 4.27 8.44 2.35
CA MET A 113 4.30 8.52 0.89
C MET A 113 5.71 8.84 0.36
N LYS A 114 6.46 9.72 1.04
CA LYS A 114 7.87 9.98 0.72
C LYS A 114 8.72 8.71 0.74
N ASN A 115 8.57 7.89 1.80
CA ASN A 115 9.33 6.64 1.93
C ASN A 115 8.99 5.64 0.83
N ILE A 116 7.71 5.55 0.45
CA ILE A 116 7.26 4.70 -0.66
C ILE A 116 7.88 5.14 -1.97
N ILE A 117 7.85 6.44 -2.28
CA ILE A 117 8.44 6.99 -3.50
C ILE A 117 9.95 6.73 -3.54
N LYS A 118 10.67 6.96 -2.44
CA LYS A 118 12.11 6.65 -2.33
C LYS A 118 12.39 5.17 -2.61
N LYS A 119 11.59 4.26 -2.04
CA LYS A 119 11.73 2.82 -2.28
C LYS A 119 11.52 2.45 -3.74
N LEU A 120 10.49 3.00 -4.40
CA LEU A 120 10.21 2.73 -5.82
C LEU A 120 11.33 3.24 -6.73
N ILE A 121 11.88 4.41 -6.42
CA ILE A 121 13.04 4.96 -7.13
C ILE A 121 14.27 4.06 -6.95
N ALA A 122 14.55 3.60 -5.74
CA ALA A 122 15.64 2.66 -5.48
C ALA A 122 15.47 1.32 -6.21
N GLN A 123 14.23 0.93 -6.52
CA GLN A 123 13.90 -0.21 -7.37
C GLN A 123 14.00 0.08 -8.88
N GLY A 124 14.50 1.26 -9.28
CA GLY A 124 14.70 1.65 -10.68
C GLY A 124 13.48 2.21 -11.38
N LYS A 125 12.38 2.49 -10.68
CA LYS A 125 11.19 3.10 -11.27
C LYS A 125 11.38 4.59 -11.54
N SER A 126 11.01 5.05 -12.74
CA SER A 126 11.09 6.47 -13.11
C SER A 126 9.99 7.31 -12.45
N VAL A 127 10.23 8.61 -12.26
CA VAL A 127 9.22 9.57 -11.74
C VAL A 127 7.93 9.53 -12.57
N LYS A 128 8.05 9.42 -13.89
CA LYS A 128 6.90 9.35 -14.81
C LYS A 128 6.08 8.06 -14.61
N GLU A 129 6.77 6.94 -14.45
CA GLU A 129 6.15 5.64 -14.20
C GLU A 129 5.46 5.62 -12.83
N ILE A 130 6.15 6.09 -11.78
CA ILE A 130 5.58 6.22 -10.43
C ILE A 130 4.35 7.13 -10.45
N GLY A 131 4.42 8.27 -11.13
CA GLY A 131 3.30 9.20 -11.26
C GLY A 131 2.10 8.55 -11.93
N ARG A 132 2.32 7.83 -13.04
CA ARG A 132 1.24 7.12 -13.75
C ARG A 132 0.61 6.03 -12.87
N GLU A 133 1.41 5.19 -12.26
CA GLU A 133 0.93 4.05 -11.46
C GLU A 133 0.26 4.48 -10.14
N LEU A 134 0.72 5.58 -9.52
CA LEU A 134 0.12 6.10 -8.28
C LEU A 134 -0.98 7.15 -8.51
N GLY A 135 -1.28 7.50 -9.78
CA GLY A 135 -2.21 8.58 -10.10
C GLY A 135 -1.75 9.95 -9.61
N MET A 136 -0.42 10.20 -9.62
CA MET A 136 0.22 11.44 -9.18
C MET A 136 0.76 12.22 -10.37
N LYS A 137 0.75 13.56 -10.26
CA LYS A 137 1.47 14.38 -11.23
C LYS A 137 2.99 14.20 -11.04
N PRO A 138 3.80 14.23 -12.12
CA PRO A 138 5.26 14.11 -11.99
C PRO A 138 5.87 15.10 -11.00
N GLU A 139 5.37 16.34 -10.96
CA GLU A 139 5.81 17.38 -10.03
C GLU A 139 5.52 17.03 -8.57
N GLU A 140 4.41 16.31 -8.30
CA GLU A 140 4.05 15.84 -6.97
C GLU A 140 4.99 14.71 -6.53
N VAL A 141 5.26 13.74 -7.40
CA VAL A 141 6.24 12.67 -7.15
C VAL A 141 7.61 13.26 -6.86
N PHE A 142 8.02 14.23 -7.68
CA PHE A 142 9.29 14.91 -7.53
C PHE A 142 9.40 15.62 -6.17
N ARG A 143 8.39 16.41 -5.78
CA ARG A 143 8.36 17.10 -4.49
C ARG A 143 8.44 16.15 -3.30
N LEU A 144 7.85 14.96 -3.40
CA LEU A 144 7.87 13.97 -2.35
C LEU A 144 9.15 13.11 -2.34
N SER A 145 9.91 13.07 -3.42
CA SER A 145 11.17 12.34 -3.51
C SER A 145 12.36 13.03 -2.82
N GLU A 146 12.19 14.32 -2.44
CA GLU A 146 13.25 15.15 -1.84
C GLU A 146 14.47 15.41 -2.76
N PHE A 147 14.27 15.35 -4.07
CA PHE A 147 15.30 15.72 -5.04
C PHE A 147 15.60 17.22 -5.03
N THR A 148 16.83 17.56 -5.33
CA THR A 148 17.23 18.94 -5.56
C THR A 148 16.71 19.44 -6.92
N ARG A 149 16.74 20.77 -7.12
CA ARG A 149 16.40 21.38 -8.42
C ARG A 149 17.31 20.87 -9.55
N ASP A 150 18.56 20.60 -9.24
CA ASP A 150 19.55 20.09 -10.22
C ASP A 150 19.24 18.65 -10.61
N ASP A 151 18.77 17.82 -9.68
CA ASP A 151 18.32 16.47 -9.98
C ASP A 151 17.10 16.50 -10.90
N PHE A 152 16.18 17.45 -10.70
CA PHE A 152 15.01 17.63 -11.57
C PHE A 152 15.41 17.97 -13.00
N LEU A 153 16.32 18.93 -13.17
CA LEU A 153 16.80 19.31 -14.50
C LEU A 153 17.49 18.14 -15.21
N LYS A 154 18.31 17.35 -14.51
CA LYS A 154 18.96 16.15 -15.06
C LYS A 154 17.95 15.09 -15.49
N ILE A 155 16.87 14.90 -14.70
CA ILE A 155 15.79 13.93 -15.01
C ILE A 155 15.01 14.38 -16.24
N MET A 156 14.65 15.66 -16.33
CA MET A 156 13.88 16.21 -17.44
C MET A 156 14.66 16.28 -18.76
N THR A 157 15.99 16.43 -18.68
CA THR A 157 16.87 16.58 -19.85
C THR A 157 17.60 15.30 -20.27
N GLY A 158 17.71 14.28 -19.41
CA GLY A 158 18.68 13.20 -19.58
C GLY A 158 18.14 11.75 -19.64
N GLY A 159 16.84 11.48 -19.63
CA GLY A 159 16.32 10.11 -19.72
C GLY A 159 16.60 9.20 -18.49
N ALA A 160 15.97 8.03 -18.42
CA ALA A 160 15.98 7.12 -17.25
C ALA A 160 17.39 6.65 -16.80
N ALA A 161 18.35 6.55 -17.70
CA ALA A 161 19.73 6.12 -17.38
C ALA A 161 20.52 7.16 -16.56
N SER A 162 20.25 8.45 -16.76
CA SER A 162 20.85 9.56 -15.99
C SER A 162 20.31 9.62 -14.57
N TYR A 163 19.05 9.21 -14.38
CA TYR A 163 18.33 9.22 -13.12
C TYR A 163 18.92 8.24 -12.10
N ASN A 164 19.15 7.00 -12.52
CA ASN A 164 19.69 5.96 -11.63
C ASN A 164 21.12 6.27 -11.15
N ARG A 165 21.94 6.98 -11.96
CA ARG A 165 23.29 7.41 -11.56
C ARG A 165 23.28 8.50 -10.50
N ALA A 166 22.37 9.46 -10.57
CA ALA A 166 22.29 10.55 -9.59
C ALA A 166 21.91 10.03 -8.19
N TYR A 167 21.04 9.02 -8.14
CA TYR A 167 20.60 8.41 -6.87
C TYR A 167 21.69 7.53 -6.22
N THR A 168 22.45 6.79 -7.02
CA THR A 168 23.51 5.90 -6.50
C THR A 168 24.66 6.68 -5.89
N ASN A 169 24.98 7.88 -6.41
CA ASN A 169 26.07 8.73 -5.91
C ASN A 169 25.74 9.47 -4.60
N GLN A 170 24.46 9.60 -4.20
CA GLN A 170 24.08 10.23 -2.94
C GLN A 170 24.13 9.29 -1.73
N ASN A 171 24.12 7.96 -1.96
CA ASN A 171 24.17 6.95 -0.89
C ASN A 171 25.59 6.48 -0.52
N ILE A 172 26.64 7.09 -1.05
CA ILE A 172 28.06 6.73 -0.82
C ILE A 172 28.81 7.86 -0.04
N LYS A 173 28.11 8.65 0.76
CA LYS A 173 28.75 9.55 1.70
C LYS A 173 28.21 9.39 3.11
#